data_75d921e488c3db25244d7164b2507295
#
_entry.id   75d921e488c3db25244d7164b2507295
#
_cell.length_a   1.000
_cell.length_b   1.000
_cell.length_c   1.000
_cell.angle_alpha   90.00
_cell.angle_beta   90.00
_cell.angle_gamma   90.00
#
_symmetry.space_group_name_H-M   'P 1'
#
loop_
_entity.id
_entity.type
_entity.pdbx_description
1 polymer ?
#
loop_
_entity_poly.entity_id
_entity_poly.type
_entity_poly.pdbx_seq_one_letter_code
_entity_poly.pdbx_strand_id
1 'polypeptide(L)'
;PYVFLTSNASMAFPEAVEACMAAGLDSLKWSVNAADEEQFKSIMGVAGKLFHRALDNIATAHAVRERGGHKTGLYASSIRYDGAQQAKMEALQDARVRPYVDEHYWLPLYSMGAFATTREEELGYRPTAGNQGRIGALREPLPCWSAFTEGHVTADGKLSACCFDATANWTMGDLTQQSFMQAWSSEGFTRLRAAHLRKDVRGTVCEARVAYQ
;
A
#
# COMPACT_ATOMS: atom_id res chain seq x y z
N PRO A 1 9.26 17.65 7.05
CA PRO A 1 8.47 16.42 6.97
C PRO A 1 9.21 15.36 6.15
N TYR A 2 9.04 14.11 6.50
CA TYR A 2 9.55 12.99 5.69
C TYR A 2 8.56 12.68 4.56
N VAL A 3 9.02 12.71 3.33
CA VAL A 3 8.20 12.50 2.14
C VAL A 3 8.57 11.16 1.50
N PHE A 4 7.58 10.28 1.31
CA PHE A 4 7.80 9.01 0.62
C PHE A 4 6.72 8.73 -0.42
N LEU A 5 7.09 7.97 -1.43
CA LEU A 5 6.18 7.44 -2.44
C LEU A 5 6.16 5.91 -2.40
N THR A 6 5.01 5.34 -2.69
CA THR A 6 4.87 3.90 -2.97
C THR A 6 4.31 3.73 -4.36
N SER A 7 4.92 2.86 -5.16
CA SER A 7 4.54 2.63 -6.55
C SER A 7 4.65 1.14 -6.92
N ASN A 8 3.85 0.71 -7.91
CA ASN A 8 4.03 -0.59 -8.56
C ASN A 8 5.11 -0.56 -9.67
N ALA A 9 5.86 0.51 -9.78
CA ALA A 9 6.93 0.79 -10.74
C ALA A 9 6.53 0.82 -12.23
N SER A 10 5.32 0.46 -12.63
CA SER A 10 4.95 0.36 -14.05
C SER A 10 5.03 1.67 -14.83
N MET A 11 4.93 2.81 -14.14
CA MET A 11 5.00 4.18 -14.68
C MET A 11 6.16 5.00 -14.08
N ALA A 12 7.11 4.35 -13.43
CA ALA A 12 8.27 5.00 -12.83
C ALA A 12 9.36 5.27 -13.88
N PHE A 13 9.04 6.10 -14.87
CA PHE A 13 9.98 6.46 -15.93
C PHE A 13 11.14 7.31 -15.37
N PRO A 14 12.33 7.22 -16.00
CA PRO A 14 13.55 7.88 -15.48
C PRO A 14 13.38 9.34 -15.16
N GLU A 15 12.72 10.09 -16.04
CA GLU A 15 12.53 11.54 -15.91
C GLU A 15 11.64 11.89 -14.71
N ALA A 16 10.58 11.10 -14.48
CA ALA A 16 9.68 11.29 -13.36
C ALA A 16 10.37 10.95 -12.02
N VAL A 17 11.13 9.86 -12.01
CA VAL A 17 11.91 9.44 -10.84
C VAL A 17 12.96 10.48 -10.50
N GLU A 18 13.73 10.95 -11.50
CA GLU A 18 14.75 11.98 -11.31
C GLU A 18 14.16 13.30 -10.80
N ALA A 19 13.01 13.73 -11.34
CA ALA A 19 12.32 14.91 -10.88
C ALA A 19 11.88 14.80 -9.41
N CYS A 20 11.35 13.64 -9.00
CA CYS A 20 10.98 13.40 -7.60
C CYS A 20 12.21 13.41 -6.67
N MET A 21 13.30 12.76 -7.07
CA MET A 21 14.55 12.74 -6.29
C MET A 21 15.16 14.13 -6.17
N ALA A 22 15.20 14.89 -7.26
CA ALA A 22 15.70 16.26 -7.29
C ALA A 22 14.84 17.22 -6.46
N ALA A 23 13.53 16.96 -6.35
CA ALA A 23 12.61 17.70 -5.49
C ALA A 23 12.76 17.38 -3.99
N GLY A 24 13.64 16.43 -3.62
CA GLY A 24 13.91 16.09 -2.23
C GLY A 24 13.05 14.95 -1.67
N LEU A 25 12.62 14.02 -2.51
CA LEU A 25 11.95 12.81 -2.06
C LEU A 25 12.88 12.01 -1.13
N ASP A 26 12.44 11.73 0.11
CA ASP A 26 13.24 11.01 1.09
C ASP A 26 13.32 9.51 0.78
N SER A 27 12.20 8.90 0.33
CA SER A 27 12.23 7.49 -0.06
C SER A 27 11.19 7.12 -1.11
N LEU A 28 11.53 6.08 -1.89
CA LEU A 28 10.67 5.49 -2.91
C LEU A 28 10.59 3.98 -2.68
N LYS A 29 9.37 3.49 -2.52
CA LYS A 29 9.11 2.07 -2.27
C LYS A 29 8.41 1.42 -3.45
N TRP A 30 8.91 0.29 -3.88
CA TRP A 30 8.33 -0.56 -4.92
C TRP A 30 7.47 -1.67 -4.32
N SER A 31 6.25 -1.84 -4.81
CA SER A 31 5.39 -2.98 -4.46
C SER A 31 5.51 -4.04 -5.55
N VAL A 32 6.25 -5.13 -5.27
CA VAL A 32 6.51 -6.22 -6.21
C VAL A 32 5.82 -7.48 -5.70
N ASN A 33 4.58 -7.71 -6.13
CA ASN A 33 3.69 -8.73 -5.57
C ASN A 33 3.44 -9.93 -6.49
N ALA A 34 4.17 -10.04 -7.61
CA ALA A 34 4.08 -11.16 -8.55
C ALA A 34 5.47 -11.68 -8.89
N ALA A 35 5.59 -12.99 -9.05
CA ALA A 35 6.84 -13.67 -9.36
C ALA A 35 7.10 -13.81 -10.86
N ASP A 36 6.05 -13.75 -11.65
CA ASP A 36 6.09 -13.91 -13.10
C ASP A 36 4.97 -13.11 -13.78
N GLU A 37 5.05 -13.04 -15.10
CA GLU A 37 4.10 -12.30 -15.94
C GLU A 37 2.66 -12.83 -15.82
N GLU A 38 2.48 -14.13 -15.71
CA GLU A 38 1.17 -14.77 -15.61
C GLU A 38 0.48 -14.39 -14.29
N GLN A 39 1.20 -14.52 -13.19
CA GLN A 39 0.72 -14.11 -11.87
C GLN A 39 0.44 -12.60 -11.84
N PHE A 40 1.33 -11.79 -12.41
CA PHE A 40 1.14 -10.34 -12.49
C PHE A 40 -0.15 -9.99 -13.23
N LYS A 41 -0.37 -10.57 -14.40
CA LYS A 41 -1.59 -10.40 -15.19
C LYS A 41 -2.84 -10.82 -14.40
N SER A 42 -2.77 -11.95 -13.72
CA SER A 42 -3.88 -12.48 -12.90
C SER A 42 -4.22 -11.56 -11.74
N ILE A 43 -3.23 -11.12 -10.96
CA ILE A 43 -3.45 -10.26 -9.77
C ILE A 43 -3.84 -8.83 -10.16
N MET A 44 -3.14 -8.25 -11.13
CA MET A 44 -3.27 -6.83 -11.45
C MET A 44 -4.35 -6.54 -12.49
N GLY A 45 -4.83 -7.55 -13.21
CA GLY A 45 -5.84 -7.38 -14.26
C GLY A 45 -5.37 -6.53 -15.46
N VAL A 46 -4.05 -6.44 -15.69
CA VAL A 46 -3.43 -5.62 -16.73
C VAL A 46 -2.49 -6.42 -17.62
N ALA A 47 -2.01 -5.80 -18.71
CA ALA A 47 -1.11 -6.49 -19.66
C ALA A 47 0.19 -6.95 -19.00
N GLY A 48 0.57 -8.20 -19.20
CA GLY A 48 1.76 -8.83 -18.62
C GLY A 48 3.07 -8.12 -18.94
N LYS A 49 3.18 -7.45 -20.11
CA LYS A 49 4.37 -6.65 -20.47
C LYS A 49 4.72 -5.56 -19.44
N LEU A 50 3.76 -5.13 -18.63
CA LEU A 50 3.99 -4.16 -17.54
C LEU A 50 4.80 -4.76 -16.40
N PHE A 51 4.80 -6.09 -16.24
CA PHE A 51 5.66 -6.78 -15.27
C PHE A 51 7.14 -6.53 -15.56
N HIS A 52 7.58 -6.80 -16.79
CA HIS A 52 8.98 -6.58 -17.17
C HIS A 52 9.35 -5.11 -17.10
N ARG A 53 8.47 -4.23 -17.58
CA ARG A 53 8.68 -2.78 -17.47
C ARG A 53 8.86 -2.33 -16.02
N ALA A 54 8.05 -2.84 -15.10
CA ALA A 54 8.17 -2.49 -13.68
C ALA A 54 9.56 -2.88 -13.12
N LEU A 55 10.05 -4.08 -13.45
CA LEU A 55 11.38 -4.52 -13.02
C LEU A 55 12.51 -3.70 -13.66
N ASP A 56 12.38 -3.35 -14.94
CA ASP A 56 13.36 -2.52 -15.63
C ASP A 56 13.37 -1.09 -15.06
N ASN A 57 12.21 -0.55 -14.71
CA ASN A 57 12.08 0.75 -14.07
C ASN A 57 12.71 0.78 -12.66
N ILE A 58 12.64 -0.32 -11.91
CA ILE A 58 13.32 -0.42 -10.59
C ILE A 58 14.84 -0.33 -10.77
N ALA A 59 15.40 -1.10 -11.71
CA ALA A 59 16.83 -1.04 -12.00
C ALA A 59 17.25 0.34 -12.53
N THR A 60 16.43 0.96 -13.37
CA THR A 60 16.68 2.30 -13.91
C THR A 60 16.61 3.36 -12.81
N ALA A 61 15.67 3.27 -11.87
CA ALA A 61 15.58 4.20 -10.74
C ALA A 61 16.84 4.18 -9.88
N HIS A 62 17.40 3.00 -9.63
CA HIS A 62 18.70 2.86 -8.97
C HIS A 62 19.81 3.59 -9.76
N ALA A 63 19.88 3.35 -11.06
CA ALA A 63 20.90 4.01 -11.91
C ALA A 63 20.73 5.55 -11.94
N VAL A 64 19.50 6.06 -11.94
CA VAL A 64 19.20 7.50 -11.82
C VAL A 64 19.72 8.05 -10.50
N ARG A 65 19.43 7.37 -9.38
CA ARG A 65 19.91 7.76 -8.05
C ARG A 65 21.43 7.87 -8.01
N GLU A 66 22.12 6.82 -8.44
CA GLU A 66 23.58 6.77 -8.38
C GLU A 66 24.21 7.84 -9.28
N ARG A 67 23.73 7.98 -10.52
CA ARG A 67 24.24 8.98 -11.46
C ARG A 67 24.00 10.42 -10.98
N GLY A 68 22.83 10.68 -10.37
CA GLY A 68 22.48 12.00 -9.87
C GLY A 68 23.01 12.31 -8.48
N GLY A 69 23.61 11.35 -7.78
CA GLY A 69 24.07 11.51 -6.39
C GLY A 69 22.93 11.80 -5.40
N HIS A 70 21.70 11.34 -5.72
CA HIS A 70 20.54 11.57 -4.89
C HIS A 70 20.58 10.72 -3.61
N LYS A 71 20.06 11.27 -2.50
CA LYS A 71 20.02 10.61 -1.19
C LYS A 71 18.73 9.83 -0.93
N THR A 72 17.85 9.76 -1.90
CA THR A 72 16.56 9.06 -1.80
C THR A 72 16.75 7.59 -1.49
N GLY A 73 16.18 7.09 -0.39
CA GLY A 73 16.18 5.65 -0.07
C GLY A 73 15.30 4.88 -1.06
N LEU A 74 15.79 3.74 -1.54
CA LEU A 74 15.05 2.84 -2.42
C LEU A 74 14.69 1.57 -1.68
N TYR A 75 13.40 1.26 -1.60
CA TYR A 75 12.87 0.12 -0.87
C TYR A 75 12.00 -0.74 -1.75
N ALA A 76 11.88 -2.03 -1.41
CA ALA A 76 10.89 -2.90 -2.03
C ALA A 76 10.14 -3.71 -0.99
N SER A 77 8.88 -4.00 -1.27
CA SER A 77 8.10 -4.93 -0.48
C SER A 77 7.37 -5.93 -1.37
N SER A 78 7.20 -7.15 -0.86
CA SER A 78 6.49 -8.22 -1.56
C SER A 78 5.57 -8.95 -0.59
N ILE A 79 4.45 -9.42 -1.10
CA ILE A 79 3.57 -10.32 -0.36
C ILE A 79 4.27 -11.66 -0.20
N ARG A 80 4.24 -12.20 1.01
CA ARG A 80 4.70 -13.56 1.29
C ARG A 80 3.62 -14.56 0.90
N TYR A 81 3.95 -15.41 -0.04
CA TYR A 81 3.09 -16.52 -0.48
C TYR A 81 3.55 -17.83 0.16
N ASP A 82 2.82 -18.91 -0.11
CA ASP A 82 3.14 -20.24 0.39
C ASP A 82 3.75 -21.13 -0.72
N GLY A 83 4.48 -22.16 -0.29
CA GLY A 83 4.96 -23.24 -1.15
C GLY A 83 5.83 -22.79 -2.32
N ALA A 84 5.58 -23.35 -3.49
CA ALA A 84 6.37 -23.11 -4.70
C ALA A 84 6.31 -21.65 -5.19
N GLN A 85 5.24 -20.94 -4.88
CA GLN A 85 5.09 -19.54 -5.25
C GLN A 85 6.05 -18.65 -4.46
N GLN A 86 6.28 -18.95 -3.19
CA GLN A 86 7.26 -18.24 -2.37
C GLN A 86 8.67 -18.41 -2.95
N ALA A 87 9.06 -19.62 -3.35
CA ALA A 87 10.38 -19.87 -3.95
C ALA A 87 10.58 -19.08 -5.25
N LYS A 88 9.56 -18.99 -6.11
CA LYS A 88 9.61 -18.16 -7.31
C LYS A 88 9.77 -16.67 -6.98
N MET A 89 9.04 -16.18 -5.97
CA MET A 89 9.16 -14.79 -5.51
C MET A 89 10.57 -14.50 -5.01
N GLU A 90 11.16 -15.39 -4.20
CA GLU A 90 12.52 -15.22 -3.68
C GLU A 90 13.54 -15.17 -4.82
N ALA A 91 13.45 -16.09 -5.77
CA ALA A 91 14.34 -16.09 -6.93
C ALA A 91 14.22 -14.80 -7.77
N LEU A 92 13.02 -14.29 -7.98
CA LEU A 92 12.80 -13.00 -8.66
C LEU A 92 13.42 -11.85 -7.87
N GLN A 93 13.16 -11.79 -6.55
CA GLN A 93 13.68 -10.73 -5.70
C GLN A 93 15.20 -10.70 -5.71
N ASP A 94 15.85 -11.85 -5.58
CA ASP A 94 17.32 -11.97 -5.62
C ASP A 94 17.90 -11.53 -6.97
N ALA A 95 17.27 -11.91 -8.07
CA ALA A 95 17.78 -11.63 -9.41
C ALA A 95 17.48 -10.22 -9.92
N ARG A 96 16.34 -9.65 -9.58
CA ARG A 96 15.80 -8.49 -10.29
C ARG A 96 15.40 -7.30 -9.42
N VAL A 97 15.39 -7.42 -8.09
CA VAL A 97 14.94 -6.34 -7.20
C VAL A 97 16.00 -6.00 -6.15
N ARG A 98 16.43 -6.94 -5.35
CA ARG A 98 17.41 -6.70 -4.26
C ARG A 98 18.71 -6.02 -4.70
N PRO A 99 19.25 -6.28 -5.91
CA PRO A 99 20.43 -5.56 -6.37
C PRO A 99 20.25 -4.05 -6.55
N TYR A 100 18.99 -3.57 -6.61
CA TYR A 100 18.64 -2.19 -6.95
C TYR A 100 17.91 -1.43 -5.84
N VAL A 101 17.84 -2.01 -4.63
CA VAL A 101 17.19 -1.38 -3.48
C VAL A 101 18.08 -1.47 -2.25
N ASP A 102 17.90 -0.53 -1.34
CA ASP A 102 18.63 -0.51 -0.08
C ASP A 102 18.12 -1.59 0.89
N GLU A 103 16.80 -1.89 0.82
CA GLU A 103 16.16 -2.91 1.62
C GLU A 103 14.95 -3.50 0.91
N HIS A 104 14.77 -4.83 1.03
CA HIS A 104 13.57 -5.55 0.65
C HIS A 104 12.96 -6.24 1.87
N TYR A 105 11.63 -6.16 2.03
CA TYR A 105 10.94 -6.82 3.13
C TYR A 105 9.65 -7.52 2.68
N TRP A 106 9.30 -8.56 3.42
CA TRP A 106 8.08 -9.33 3.18
C TRP A 106 6.91 -8.77 3.97
N LEU A 107 5.75 -8.74 3.34
CA LEU A 107 4.48 -8.37 3.95
C LEU A 107 3.54 -9.57 3.95
N PRO A 108 2.71 -9.74 4.99
CA PRO A 108 1.60 -10.67 4.93
C PRO A 108 0.56 -10.17 3.91
N LEU A 109 -0.25 -11.07 3.39
CA LEU A 109 -1.42 -10.66 2.59
C LEU A 109 -2.45 -10.04 3.53
N TYR A 110 -2.80 -8.78 3.25
CA TYR A 110 -3.78 -8.03 4.03
C TYR A 110 -5.19 -8.24 3.49
N SER A 111 -6.17 -8.35 4.39
CA SER A 111 -7.57 -8.14 4.03
C SER A 111 -7.81 -6.66 3.72
N MET A 112 -8.45 -6.40 2.59
CA MET A 112 -8.86 -5.06 2.18
C MET A 112 -10.27 -4.70 2.69
N GLY A 113 -10.68 -5.24 3.85
CA GLY A 113 -11.95 -4.92 4.49
C GLY A 113 -13.16 -5.36 3.68
N ALA A 114 -13.15 -6.60 3.17
CA ALA A 114 -14.17 -7.21 2.31
C ALA A 114 -14.30 -6.60 0.90
N PHE A 115 -13.56 -5.57 0.54
CA PHE A 115 -13.63 -4.99 -0.81
C PHE A 115 -13.03 -5.88 -1.90
N ALA A 116 -12.16 -6.81 -1.54
CA ALA A 116 -11.49 -7.72 -2.47
C ALA A 116 -11.87 -9.20 -2.26
N THR A 117 -12.86 -9.51 -1.43
CA THR A 117 -13.19 -10.89 -1.01
C THR A 117 -13.45 -11.81 -2.20
N THR A 118 -14.26 -11.38 -3.16
CA THR A 118 -14.54 -12.18 -4.38
C THR A 118 -13.25 -12.49 -5.14
N ARG A 119 -12.36 -11.50 -5.28
CA ARG A 119 -11.12 -11.67 -6.01
C ARG A 119 -10.10 -12.53 -5.24
N GLU A 120 -10.09 -12.42 -3.93
CA GLU A 120 -9.28 -13.27 -3.06
C GLU A 120 -9.72 -14.74 -3.18
N GLU A 121 -11.02 -14.99 -3.17
CA GLU A 121 -11.60 -16.34 -3.36
C GLU A 121 -11.28 -16.91 -4.74
N GLU A 122 -11.47 -16.14 -5.82
CA GLU A 122 -11.14 -16.54 -7.19
C GLU A 122 -9.67 -16.94 -7.35
N LEU A 123 -8.76 -16.23 -6.69
CA LEU A 123 -7.32 -16.47 -6.76
C LEU A 123 -6.85 -17.52 -5.75
N GLY A 124 -7.72 -17.98 -4.84
CA GLY A 124 -7.37 -18.93 -3.79
C GLY A 124 -6.46 -18.35 -2.71
N TYR A 125 -6.37 -17.03 -2.59
CA TYR A 125 -5.56 -16.36 -1.57
C TYR A 125 -6.37 -16.14 -0.30
N ARG A 126 -5.72 -16.35 0.84
CA ARG A 126 -6.31 -16.10 2.15
C ARG A 126 -5.53 -15.01 2.87
N PRO A 127 -6.17 -13.88 3.20
CA PRO A 127 -5.54 -12.86 4.03
C PRO A 127 -5.12 -13.43 5.38
N THR A 128 -3.91 -13.09 5.81
CA THR A 128 -3.34 -13.52 7.08
C THR A 128 -3.21 -12.37 8.08
N ALA A 129 -3.53 -11.14 7.65
CA ALA A 129 -3.46 -9.95 8.49
C ALA A 129 -4.54 -8.93 8.12
N GLY A 130 -5.04 -8.24 9.12
CA GLY A 130 -5.86 -7.03 8.96
C GLY A 130 -5.01 -5.77 8.84
N ASN A 131 -5.65 -4.61 8.98
CA ASN A 131 -5.00 -3.30 8.86
C ASN A 131 -3.76 -3.14 9.76
N GLN A 132 -3.70 -3.80 10.89
CA GLN A 132 -2.61 -3.69 11.86
C GLN A 132 -1.46 -4.69 11.63
N GLY A 133 -1.47 -5.41 10.52
CA GLY A 133 -0.48 -6.44 10.22
C GLY A 133 0.98 -5.96 10.21
N ARG A 134 1.22 -4.67 9.99
CA ARG A 134 2.58 -4.09 10.10
C ARG A 134 3.13 -4.06 11.52
N ILE A 135 2.25 -3.99 12.50
CA ILE A 135 2.62 -3.92 13.92
C ILE A 135 2.39 -5.26 14.58
N GLY A 136 1.83 -6.20 13.81
CA GLY A 136 1.69 -7.59 14.14
C GLY A 136 0.71 -7.92 15.25
N ALA A 137 0.74 -9.16 15.63
CA ALA A 137 0.00 -9.76 16.72
C ALA A 137 0.33 -9.20 18.12
N LEU A 138 1.17 -8.16 18.20
CA LEU A 138 1.63 -7.56 19.46
C LEU A 138 0.70 -6.46 20.00
N ARG A 139 -0.33 -6.07 19.25
CA ARG A 139 -1.28 -5.04 19.69
C ARG A 139 -2.70 -5.54 19.64
N GLU A 140 -3.49 -5.11 20.63
CA GLU A 140 -4.93 -5.25 20.52
C GLU A 140 -5.43 -4.61 19.22
N PRO A 141 -6.36 -5.24 18.48
CA PRO A 141 -6.85 -4.71 17.22
C PRO A 141 -7.58 -3.36 17.36
N LEU A 142 -8.10 -3.07 18.53
CA LEU A 142 -8.84 -1.83 18.82
C LEU A 142 -8.25 -1.10 20.03
N PRO A 143 -8.20 0.24 19.98
CA PRO A 143 -8.55 1.09 18.85
C PRO A 143 -7.50 1.02 17.72
N CYS A 144 -7.95 1.10 16.46
CA CYS A 144 -7.05 1.33 15.33
C CYS A 144 -6.60 2.79 15.34
N TRP A 145 -5.31 3.02 15.49
CA TRP A 145 -4.76 4.36 15.58
C TRP A 145 -4.80 5.15 14.27
N SER A 146 -4.94 4.49 13.12
CA SER A 146 -5.06 5.16 11.82
C SER A 146 -6.18 6.22 11.82
N ALA A 147 -7.32 5.92 12.43
CA ALA A 147 -8.43 6.89 12.54
C ALA A 147 -8.10 8.15 13.37
N PHE A 148 -7.01 8.14 14.15
CA PHE A 148 -6.60 9.23 15.03
C PHE A 148 -5.33 9.96 14.57
N THR A 149 -4.52 9.31 13.74
CA THR A 149 -3.16 9.78 13.41
C THR A 149 -2.89 9.91 11.92
N GLU A 150 -3.77 9.39 11.05
CA GLU A 150 -3.54 9.33 9.62
C GLU A 150 -4.70 9.95 8.84
N GLY A 151 -4.39 10.82 7.89
CA GLY A 151 -5.36 11.34 6.92
C GLY A 151 -5.12 10.72 5.55
N HIS A 152 -6.15 10.11 4.97
CA HIS A 152 -6.11 9.45 3.67
C HIS A 152 -6.89 10.26 2.65
N VAL A 153 -6.19 10.85 1.69
CA VAL A 153 -6.81 11.71 0.67
C VAL A 153 -6.78 10.98 -0.67
N THR A 154 -7.93 10.89 -1.31
CA THR A 154 -8.06 10.30 -2.64
C THR A 154 -7.60 11.30 -3.72
N ALA A 155 -7.35 10.81 -4.94
CA ALA A 155 -6.88 11.65 -6.05
C ALA A 155 -7.87 12.75 -6.44
N ASP A 156 -9.15 12.59 -6.15
CA ASP A 156 -10.21 13.58 -6.37
C ASP A 156 -10.46 14.49 -5.16
N GLY A 157 -9.57 14.46 -4.16
CA GLY A 157 -9.59 15.36 -3.02
C GLY A 157 -10.58 15.00 -1.91
N LYS A 158 -11.03 13.75 -1.82
CA LYS A 158 -11.87 13.29 -0.71
C LYS A 158 -11.02 12.82 0.46
N LEU A 159 -11.37 13.22 1.68
CA LEU A 159 -10.79 12.64 2.89
C LEU A 159 -11.53 11.34 3.21
N SER A 160 -10.87 10.22 3.08
CA SER A 160 -11.39 8.89 3.35
C SER A 160 -11.14 8.48 4.81
N ALA A 161 -11.95 7.55 5.30
CA ALA A 161 -11.81 7.01 6.65
C ALA A 161 -10.48 6.26 6.87
N CYS A 162 -9.89 5.65 5.82
CA CYS A 162 -8.75 4.76 5.97
C CYS A 162 -8.12 4.44 4.61
N CYS A 163 -6.83 4.08 4.58
CA CYS A 163 -6.10 3.66 3.39
C CYS A 163 -6.66 2.41 2.68
N PHE A 164 -7.44 1.58 3.38
CA PHE A 164 -8.12 0.42 2.79
C PHE A 164 -9.50 0.75 2.20
N ASP A 165 -9.97 1.98 2.30
CA ASP A 165 -11.17 2.47 1.63
C ASP A 165 -10.81 3.04 0.26
N ALA A 166 -10.28 2.20 -0.62
CA ALA A 166 -9.73 2.60 -1.92
C ALA A 166 -10.76 3.25 -2.86
N THR A 167 -12.04 2.99 -2.65
CA THR A 167 -13.15 3.52 -3.44
C THR A 167 -13.83 4.74 -2.82
N ALA A 168 -13.29 5.23 -1.68
CA ALA A 168 -13.85 6.33 -0.89
C ALA A 168 -15.35 6.16 -0.55
N ASN A 169 -15.79 4.91 -0.33
CA ASN A 169 -17.18 4.62 0.08
C ASN A 169 -17.49 5.26 1.45
N TRP A 170 -16.49 5.52 2.24
CA TRP A 170 -16.58 6.16 3.55
C TRP A 170 -15.87 7.52 3.52
N THR A 171 -16.32 8.38 2.63
CA THR A 171 -15.87 9.77 2.56
C THR A 171 -16.25 10.50 3.84
N MET A 172 -15.25 11.07 4.51
CA MET A 172 -15.40 11.84 5.74
C MET A 172 -15.46 13.35 5.49
N GLY A 173 -15.06 13.78 4.31
CA GLY A 173 -15.14 15.18 3.88
C GLY A 173 -14.60 15.38 2.46
N ASP A 174 -14.96 16.52 1.87
CA ASP A 174 -14.52 16.94 0.55
C ASP A 174 -13.56 18.12 0.68
N LEU A 175 -12.27 17.88 0.46
CA LEU A 175 -11.23 18.90 0.62
C LEU A 175 -11.22 19.93 -0.53
N THR A 176 -12.04 19.72 -1.56
CA THR A 176 -12.28 20.74 -2.58
C THR A 176 -13.28 21.79 -2.10
N GLN A 177 -14.05 21.50 -1.03
CA GLN A 177 -15.13 22.34 -0.52
C GLN A 177 -14.89 22.84 0.93
N GLN A 178 -13.98 22.17 1.65
CA GLN A 178 -13.72 22.48 3.06
C GLN A 178 -12.26 22.23 3.42
N SER A 179 -11.80 22.80 4.52
CA SER A 179 -10.44 22.57 5.01
C SER A 179 -10.26 21.15 5.55
N PHE A 180 -9.00 20.69 5.58
CA PHE A 180 -8.65 19.40 6.17
C PHE A 180 -9.15 19.27 7.61
N MET A 181 -9.00 20.30 8.43
CA MET A 181 -9.41 20.25 9.83
C MET A 181 -10.94 20.20 10.02
N GLN A 182 -11.70 20.82 9.13
CA GLN A 182 -13.16 20.67 9.14
C GLN A 182 -13.57 19.24 8.79
N ALA A 183 -12.97 18.65 7.75
CA ALA A 183 -13.21 17.25 7.37
C ALA A 183 -12.74 16.28 8.46
N TRP A 184 -11.56 16.51 9.04
CA TRP A 184 -10.98 15.70 10.12
C TRP A 184 -11.80 15.68 11.39
N SER A 185 -12.53 16.77 11.66
CA SER A 185 -13.42 16.93 12.81
C SER A 185 -14.89 16.66 12.47
N SER A 186 -15.18 16.10 11.30
CA SER A 186 -16.54 15.80 10.88
C SER A 186 -17.24 14.82 11.83
N GLU A 187 -18.57 14.81 11.75
CA GLU A 187 -19.38 13.86 12.51
C GLU A 187 -19.03 12.40 12.16
N GLY A 188 -18.72 12.12 10.89
CA GLY A 188 -18.27 10.79 10.43
C GLY A 188 -17.02 10.32 11.17
N PHE A 189 -15.97 11.13 11.21
CA PHE A 189 -14.76 10.81 11.98
C PHE A 189 -15.01 10.72 13.47
N THR A 190 -15.82 11.61 14.02
CA THR A 190 -16.17 11.58 15.44
C THR A 190 -16.86 10.28 15.82
N ARG A 191 -17.83 9.83 15.03
CA ARG A 191 -18.52 8.54 15.23
C ARG A 191 -17.56 7.36 15.09
N LEU A 192 -16.71 7.37 14.05
CA LEU A 192 -15.73 6.31 13.83
C LEU A 192 -14.77 6.17 15.01
N ARG A 193 -14.18 7.29 15.47
CA ARG A 193 -13.26 7.30 16.62
C ARG A 193 -13.95 6.83 17.90
N ALA A 194 -15.19 7.26 18.14
CA ALA A 194 -15.96 6.81 19.28
C ALA A 194 -16.24 5.30 19.23
N ALA A 195 -16.53 4.74 18.06
CA ALA A 195 -16.69 3.29 17.87
C ALA A 195 -15.40 2.55 18.22
N HIS A 196 -14.25 3.02 17.75
CA HIS A 196 -12.95 2.44 18.06
C HIS A 196 -12.63 2.47 19.56
N LEU A 197 -12.90 3.60 20.24
CA LEU A 197 -12.67 3.73 21.69
C LEU A 197 -13.58 2.83 22.52
N ARG A 198 -14.81 2.59 22.05
CA ARG A 198 -15.72 1.62 22.68
C ARG A 198 -15.39 0.16 22.33
N LYS A 199 -14.42 -0.07 21.46
CA LYS A 199 -14.07 -1.39 20.92
C LYS A 199 -15.27 -2.10 20.23
N ASP A 200 -16.20 -1.33 19.70
CA ASP A 200 -17.35 -1.80 18.93
C ASP A 200 -17.44 -1.01 17.63
N VAL A 201 -16.99 -1.65 16.55
CA VAL A 201 -16.90 -1.06 15.20
C VAL A 201 -18.04 -1.50 14.28
N ARG A 202 -19.08 -2.16 14.80
CA ARG A 202 -20.27 -2.55 14.02
C ARG A 202 -20.93 -1.31 13.42
N GLY A 203 -21.41 -1.44 12.19
CA GLY A 203 -21.97 -0.34 11.43
C GLY A 203 -20.95 0.68 10.91
N THR A 204 -19.65 0.39 11.02
CA THR A 204 -18.59 1.24 10.46
C THR A 204 -17.85 0.54 9.32
N VAL A 205 -17.02 1.28 8.59
CA VAL A 205 -16.10 0.76 7.56
C VAL A 205 -15.18 -0.37 8.09
N CYS A 206 -15.01 -0.45 9.40
CA CYS A 206 -14.12 -1.42 10.04
C CYS A 206 -14.78 -2.74 10.40
N GLU A 207 -16.11 -2.87 10.29
CA GLU A 207 -16.85 -4.06 10.71
C GLU A 207 -16.39 -5.35 10.01
N ALA A 208 -16.18 -5.29 8.70
CA ALA A 208 -15.82 -6.45 7.89
C ALA A 208 -14.30 -6.75 7.87
N ARG A 209 -13.51 -6.18 8.77
CA ARG A 209 -12.05 -6.38 8.79
C ARG A 209 -11.66 -7.56 9.64
N VAL A 210 -10.77 -8.42 9.11
CA VAL A 210 -10.26 -9.61 9.79
C VAL A 210 -9.67 -9.30 11.17
N ALA A 211 -9.07 -8.13 11.35
CA ALA A 211 -8.50 -7.71 12.63
C ALA A 211 -9.52 -7.47 13.76
N TYR A 212 -10.82 -7.45 13.43
CA TYR A 212 -11.90 -7.10 14.38
C TYR A 212 -12.96 -8.20 14.54
N GLN A 213 -12.75 -9.34 13.88
CA GLN A 213 -13.63 -10.52 13.98
C GLN A 213 -13.19 -11.47 15.08
#